data_ad85ac0a1c08f9c806b6f7414060e140
#
_entry.id   ad85ac0a1c08f9c806b6f7414060e140
#
_cell.length_a   1.000
_cell.length_b   1.000
_cell.length_c   1.000
_cell.angle_alpha   90.00
_cell.angle_beta   90.00
_cell.angle_gamma   90.00
#
_symmetry.space_group_name_H-M   'P 1'
#
loop_
_entity.id
_entity.type
_entity.pdbx_description
1 polymer ?
#
loop_
_entity_poly.entity_id
_entity_poly.type
_entity_poly.pdbx_seq_one_letter_code
_entity_poly.pdbx_strand_id
1 'polypeptide(L)'
;GLGRTRVAQGHVELVPGLRQGDLDVVGVVAGEGGAVGRAGVGGAQGQAFTLPEPRMQEDPSSHILKPAIPAVEDSVINEGFCMALAEAMQLQPAKSKVHQVLDRSFLLVERYDRLIDAQGHRQRLHQEDFCQALGVVPEMKYQNEGGPDLAQCFALVRSATRPSAPQVLRLLDYVIFNALIGNHDAHAKNFALLYSGKAPVLAPLYDTLSTAVYPTLTQKMAMKIGSKYKFSEVHARHWEQFAEGVGFTKGQAKRRILELAKLLPTTARKLQLAPERGFVGNAVVEQINTLIHYCPVKYRTNSIGYRWQAG
;
A
#
# COMPACT_ATOMS: atom_id res chain seq x y z
N GLY A 1 7.84 32.86 14.42
CA GLY A 1 6.50 32.30 14.39
C GLY A 1 6.59 30.81 14.12
N LEU A 2 6.21 30.00 15.08
CA LEU A 2 6.21 28.52 14.98
C LEU A 2 5.18 28.09 13.93
N GLY A 3 5.66 27.62 12.80
CA GLY A 3 4.84 27.00 11.77
C GLY A 3 4.24 25.69 12.30
N ARG A 4 2.92 25.58 12.29
CA ARG A 4 2.21 24.37 12.69
C ARG A 4 2.50 23.26 11.70
N THR A 5 3.12 22.19 12.20
CA THR A 5 3.32 20.93 11.49
C THR A 5 1.95 20.27 11.25
N ARG A 6 1.53 20.16 10.01
CA ARG A 6 0.39 19.30 9.66
C ARG A 6 0.92 17.91 9.37
N VAL A 7 0.62 16.97 10.24
CA VAL A 7 0.75 15.53 9.99
C VAL A 7 -0.47 15.14 9.16
N ALA A 8 -0.29 14.96 7.87
CA ALA A 8 -1.31 14.35 7.02
C ALA A 8 -1.08 12.84 7.07
N GLN A 9 -1.95 12.11 7.76
CA GLN A 9 -2.13 10.65 7.69
C GLN A 9 -0.83 9.82 7.67
N GLY A 10 0.04 9.97 8.67
CA GLY A 10 1.19 9.08 8.86
C GLY A 10 2.26 9.10 7.78
N HIS A 11 2.14 9.92 6.77
CA HIS A 11 3.14 10.09 5.72
C HIS A 11 4.06 11.24 6.08
N VAL A 12 5.35 10.94 6.02
CA VAL A 12 6.38 11.92 6.32
C VAL A 12 7.28 12.05 5.10
N GLU A 13 7.22 13.18 4.40
CA GLU A 13 8.09 13.46 3.26
C GLU A 13 9.42 14.06 3.76
N LEU A 14 10.56 13.44 3.41
CA LEU A 14 11.86 13.94 3.79
C LEU A 14 12.19 15.24 3.04
N VAL A 15 12.28 16.31 3.80
CA VAL A 15 12.81 17.57 3.33
C VAL A 15 14.29 17.65 3.74
N PRO A 16 15.18 17.99 2.85
CA PRO A 16 16.59 18.20 3.20
C PRO A 16 16.73 19.37 4.19
N GLY A 17 17.33 19.19 5.37
CA GLY A 17 17.63 20.27 6.28
C GLY A 17 17.63 20.01 7.80
N LEU A 18 17.90 18.80 8.26
CA LEU A 18 18.02 18.53 9.69
C LEU A 18 19.50 18.53 10.16
N ARG A 19 19.77 19.21 11.26
CA ARG A 19 21.10 19.26 11.90
C ARG A 19 21.32 17.99 12.72
N GLN A 20 22.58 17.55 12.76
CA GLN A 20 23.06 16.50 13.65
C GLN A 20 22.82 16.95 15.10
N GLY A 21 21.93 16.27 15.80
CA GLY A 21 21.54 16.60 17.18
C GLY A 21 20.02 16.52 17.44
N ASP A 22 19.21 16.67 16.41
CA ASP A 22 17.74 16.66 16.53
C ASP A 22 17.12 15.28 16.26
N LEU A 23 17.81 14.23 16.65
CA LEU A 23 17.43 12.83 16.41
C LEU A 23 16.18 12.36 17.17
N ASP A 24 15.64 13.18 18.03
CA ASP A 24 14.38 12.88 18.71
C ASP A 24 13.15 13.10 17.82
N VAL A 25 13.31 13.74 16.70
CA VAL A 25 12.25 13.91 15.72
C VAL A 25 12.87 13.93 14.32
N VAL A 26 12.72 12.86 13.56
CA VAL A 26 12.85 12.98 12.12
C VAL A 26 11.66 13.82 11.67
N GLY A 27 11.85 15.11 11.68
CA GLY A 27 10.83 16.05 11.24
C GLY A 27 10.69 15.96 9.75
N VAL A 28 9.49 15.71 9.34
CA VAL A 28 9.15 15.70 7.96
C VAL A 28 8.10 16.74 7.77
N VAL A 29 8.36 17.64 6.91
CA VAL A 29 7.44 18.70 6.56
C VAL A 29 6.94 18.42 5.14
N ALA A 30 5.65 18.10 5.04
CA ALA A 30 4.93 18.36 3.81
C ALA A 30 4.59 19.85 3.81
N GLY A 31 5.30 20.63 3.04
CA GLY A 31 5.08 22.07 2.93
C GLY A 31 5.74 22.63 1.70
N GLU A 32 5.01 23.41 0.96
CA GLU A 32 5.55 24.20 -0.15
C GLU A 32 6.61 25.17 0.39
N GLY A 33 7.81 25.05 -0.13
CA GLY A 33 8.91 26.02 0.03
C GLY A 33 9.68 25.93 1.33
N GLY A 34 10.84 25.33 1.32
CA GLY A 34 11.78 25.46 2.42
C GLY A 34 12.94 24.47 2.40
N ALA A 35 14.03 24.99 2.68
CA ALA A 35 15.39 24.58 2.92
C ALA A 35 15.77 23.08 3.04
N VAL A 36 16.87 22.77 2.42
CA VAL A 36 17.53 21.46 2.30
C VAL A 36 18.41 21.17 3.52
N GLY A 37 18.38 19.94 4.02
CA GLY A 37 19.29 19.44 5.03
C GLY A 37 19.58 17.95 4.94
N ARG A 38 20.71 17.56 5.43
CA ARG A 38 21.19 16.17 5.44
C ARG A 38 20.49 15.38 6.52
N ALA A 39 19.85 14.27 6.17
CA ALA A 39 19.42 13.29 7.13
C ALA A 39 20.46 12.15 7.17
N GLY A 40 21.30 12.14 8.19
CA GLY A 40 22.17 11.03 8.53
C GLY A 40 21.70 10.42 9.83
N VAL A 41 21.54 9.11 9.88
CA VAL A 41 21.23 8.39 11.09
C VAL A 41 22.42 7.51 11.43
N GLY A 42 23.17 7.89 12.44
CA GLY A 42 24.30 7.13 12.96
C GLY A 42 23.99 6.58 14.32
N GLY A 43 24.16 5.27 14.50
CA GLY A 43 24.17 4.61 15.80
C GLY A 43 25.51 3.91 16.02
N ALA A 44 25.91 3.77 17.26
CA ALA A 44 27.25 3.35 17.70
C ALA A 44 27.72 1.96 17.23
N GLN A 45 26.90 1.17 16.54
CA GLN A 45 27.28 -0.09 15.85
C GLN A 45 26.37 -0.38 14.65
N GLY A 46 25.68 0.60 14.09
CA GLY A 46 24.75 0.44 12.99
C GLY A 46 25.33 0.91 11.66
N GLN A 47 24.91 0.32 10.59
CA GLN A 47 25.18 0.82 9.26
C GLN A 47 24.58 2.22 9.15
N ALA A 48 25.42 3.20 8.83
CA ALA A 48 24.96 4.56 8.56
C ALA A 48 24.00 4.51 7.34
N PHE A 49 22.76 4.91 7.57
CA PHE A 49 21.81 5.05 6.49
C PHE A 49 21.88 6.46 5.96
N THR A 50 22.37 6.62 4.75
CA THR A 50 22.46 7.91 4.09
C THR A 50 21.48 7.92 2.93
N LEU A 51 20.49 8.81 2.99
CA LEU A 51 19.69 9.13 1.80
C LEU A 51 20.57 9.83 0.77
N PRO A 52 20.34 9.62 -0.54
CA PRO A 52 21.02 10.38 -1.57
C PRO A 52 20.88 11.87 -1.28
N GLU A 53 22.00 12.57 -1.22
CA GLU A 53 21.98 14.02 -1.01
C GLU A 53 21.24 14.68 -2.19
N PRO A 54 20.29 15.59 -1.92
CA PRO A 54 19.76 16.43 -2.98
C PRO A 54 20.89 17.28 -3.53
N ARG A 55 21.03 17.25 -4.84
CA ARG A 55 22.12 17.99 -5.53
C ARG A 55 21.91 19.49 -5.53
N MET A 56 20.66 19.91 -5.36
CA MET A 56 20.28 21.33 -5.33
C MET A 56 19.18 21.55 -4.29
N GLN A 57 19.04 22.78 -3.81
CA GLN A 57 18.04 23.18 -2.81
C GLN A 57 16.58 22.89 -3.23
N GLU A 58 16.33 22.73 -4.53
CA GLU A 58 15.00 22.54 -5.13
C GLU A 58 14.74 21.11 -5.61
N ASP A 59 15.67 20.17 -5.38
CA ASP A 59 15.51 18.79 -5.81
C ASP A 59 14.30 18.13 -5.09
N PRO A 60 13.37 17.54 -5.84
CA PRO A 60 12.24 16.81 -5.23
C PRO A 60 12.73 15.66 -4.36
N SER A 61 12.04 15.42 -3.24
CA SER A 61 12.31 14.27 -2.37
C SER A 61 12.27 12.95 -3.13
N SER A 62 13.18 12.05 -2.79
CA SER A 62 13.29 10.71 -3.44
C SER A 62 12.46 9.64 -2.77
N HIS A 63 12.15 9.81 -1.50
CA HIS A 63 11.48 8.81 -0.68
C HIS A 63 10.40 9.45 0.20
N ILE A 64 9.51 8.60 0.69
CA ILE A 64 8.57 8.88 1.76
C ILE A 64 9.03 8.06 2.97
N LEU A 65 9.17 8.70 4.12
CA LEU A 65 9.45 8.04 5.39
C LEU A 65 8.16 7.94 6.18
N LYS A 66 7.76 6.70 6.49
CA LYS A 66 6.56 6.41 7.25
C LYS A 66 6.94 5.91 8.65
N PRO A 67 6.70 6.68 9.70
CA PRO A 67 6.87 6.22 11.07
C PRO A 67 5.74 5.26 11.48
N ALA A 68 5.89 4.63 12.64
CA ALA A 68 4.83 3.82 13.22
C ALA A 68 3.55 4.64 13.44
N ILE A 69 2.40 4.05 13.14
CA ILE A 69 1.08 4.67 13.40
C ILE A 69 0.81 4.55 14.90
N PRO A 70 0.55 5.66 15.62
CA PRO A 70 0.21 5.60 17.04
C PRO A 70 -0.98 4.66 17.29
N ALA A 71 -0.90 3.86 18.35
CA ALA A 71 -1.91 2.87 18.76
C ALA A 71 -2.17 1.72 17.77
N VAL A 72 -1.32 1.55 16.74
CA VAL A 72 -1.34 0.40 15.83
C VAL A 72 0.00 -0.33 15.96
N GLU A 73 -0.02 -1.44 16.69
CA GLU A 73 1.18 -2.22 16.99
C GLU A 73 1.89 -2.66 15.70
N ASP A 74 3.21 -2.48 15.65
CA ASP A 74 4.05 -2.90 14.53
C ASP A 74 3.54 -2.52 13.13
N SER A 75 2.86 -1.37 13.00
CA SER A 75 2.29 -0.92 11.72
C SER A 75 3.33 -0.80 10.60
N VAL A 76 4.57 -0.41 10.93
CA VAL A 76 5.70 -0.35 9.99
C VAL A 76 6.06 -1.75 9.46
N ILE A 77 6.13 -2.73 10.35
CA ILE A 77 6.44 -4.12 9.99
C ILE A 77 5.30 -4.72 9.16
N ASN A 78 4.05 -4.45 9.55
CA ASN A 78 2.86 -4.88 8.82
C ASN A 78 2.87 -4.38 7.37
N GLU A 79 3.00 -3.06 7.18
CA GLU A 79 3.05 -2.48 5.83
C GLU A 79 4.27 -2.98 5.06
N GLY A 80 5.45 -3.01 5.69
CA GLY A 80 6.68 -3.51 5.08
C GLY A 80 6.56 -4.96 4.62
N PHE A 81 5.95 -5.82 5.42
CA PHE A 81 5.70 -7.22 5.07
C PHE A 81 4.70 -7.34 3.93
N CYS A 82 3.57 -6.64 3.97
CA CYS A 82 2.57 -6.68 2.91
C CYS A 82 3.10 -6.13 1.58
N MET A 83 3.90 -5.06 1.60
CA MET A 83 4.56 -4.53 0.40
C MET A 83 5.59 -5.51 -0.16
N ALA A 84 6.42 -6.13 0.68
CA ALA A 84 7.37 -7.16 0.26
C ALA A 84 6.66 -8.42 -0.28
N LEU A 85 5.51 -8.77 0.30
CA LEU A 85 4.66 -9.87 -0.18
C LEU A 85 4.07 -9.56 -1.56
N ALA A 86 3.60 -8.33 -1.78
CA ALA A 86 3.14 -7.87 -3.09
C ALA A 86 4.26 -7.94 -4.13
N GLU A 87 5.50 -7.56 -3.77
CA GLU A 87 6.68 -7.70 -4.64
C GLU A 87 6.94 -9.18 -4.99
N ALA A 88 6.97 -10.05 -3.99
CA ALA A 88 7.17 -11.49 -4.19
C ALA A 88 6.06 -12.15 -5.03
N MET A 89 4.85 -11.58 -5.00
CA MET A 89 3.70 -11.96 -5.85
C MET A 89 3.71 -11.29 -7.23
N GLN A 90 4.75 -10.50 -7.55
CA GLN A 90 4.92 -9.76 -8.83
C GLN A 90 3.80 -8.74 -9.11
N LEU A 91 3.24 -8.15 -8.06
CA LEU A 91 2.15 -7.16 -8.16
C LEU A 91 2.66 -5.72 -8.36
N GLN A 92 3.94 -5.54 -8.61
CA GLN A 92 4.57 -4.24 -8.90
C GLN A 92 4.24 -3.16 -7.84
N PRO A 93 4.55 -3.39 -6.56
CA PRO A 93 4.39 -2.36 -5.55
C PRO A 93 5.48 -1.27 -5.69
N ALA A 94 5.25 -0.12 -5.05
CA ALA A 94 6.31 0.84 -4.80
C ALA A 94 7.43 0.17 -3.99
N LYS A 95 8.68 0.43 -4.34
CA LYS A 95 9.82 -0.16 -3.62
C LYS A 95 9.84 0.39 -2.21
N SER A 96 9.92 -0.51 -1.24
CA SER A 96 9.92 -0.12 0.16
C SER A 96 10.83 -1.03 0.99
N LYS A 97 11.34 -0.49 2.09
CA LYS A 97 12.19 -1.23 3.02
C LYS A 97 11.97 -0.76 4.44
N VAL A 98 11.84 -1.70 5.36
CA VAL A 98 11.83 -1.41 6.79
C VAL A 98 13.25 -1.08 7.23
N HIS A 99 13.37 -0.01 7.98
CA HIS A 99 14.60 0.42 8.64
C HIS A 99 14.37 0.54 10.13
N GLN A 100 15.40 0.22 10.89
CA GLN A 100 15.40 0.44 12.34
C GLN A 100 16.53 1.40 12.70
N VAL A 101 16.20 2.38 13.51
CA VAL A 101 17.13 3.36 14.03
C VAL A 101 16.91 3.48 15.51
N LEU A 102 17.94 3.08 16.29
CA LEU A 102 17.82 2.93 17.72
C LEU A 102 16.66 1.97 18.05
N ASP A 103 15.66 2.43 18.78
CA ASP A 103 14.46 1.71 19.20
C ASP A 103 13.24 1.94 18.29
N ARG A 104 13.39 2.68 17.18
CA ARG A 104 12.28 3.07 16.30
C ARG A 104 12.41 2.42 14.93
N SER A 105 11.31 1.85 14.48
CA SER A 105 11.17 1.35 13.10
C SER A 105 10.46 2.37 12.23
N PHE A 106 10.86 2.45 10.96
CA PHE A 106 10.17 3.23 9.93
C PHE A 106 10.21 2.49 8.59
N LEU A 107 9.20 2.75 7.76
CA LEU A 107 9.17 2.26 6.40
C LEU A 107 9.64 3.38 5.47
N LEU A 108 10.67 3.09 4.70
CA LEU A 108 11.15 3.96 3.65
C LEU A 108 10.56 3.48 2.32
N VAL A 109 9.81 4.34 1.65
CA VAL A 109 9.16 4.04 0.36
C VAL A 109 9.79 4.92 -0.71
N GLU A 110 10.36 4.29 -1.76
CA GLU A 110 10.88 5.01 -2.92
C GLU A 110 9.71 5.62 -3.70
N ARG A 111 9.82 6.91 -4.02
CA ARG A 111 8.80 7.61 -4.79
C ARG A 111 8.85 7.18 -6.26
N TYR A 112 7.82 6.48 -6.71
CA TYR A 112 7.67 6.03 -8.10
C TYR A 112 7.34 7.18 -9.07
N ASP A 113 6.92 8.33 -8.57
CA ASP A 113 6.60 9.54 -9.33
C ASP A 113 7.83 10.45 -9.51
N ARG A 114 9.03 9.85 -9.55
CA ARG A 114 10.30 10.55 -9.78
C ARG A 114 11.01 9.97 -10.99
N LEU A 115 11.48 10.84 -11.85
CA LEU A 115 12.41 10.51 -12.94
C LEU A 115 13.77 11.15 -12.65
N ILE A 116 14.83 10.44 -13.04
CA ILE A 116 16.17 11.00 -13.07
C ILE A 116 16.46 11.32 -14.54
N ASP A 117 16.72 12.60 -14.86
CA ASP A 117 17.10 13.03 -16.20
C ASP A 117 18.55 12.65 -16.54
N ALA A 118 18.95 12.91 -17.79
CA ALA A 118 20.30 12.58 -18.27
C ALA A 118 21.40 13.36 -17.52
N GLN A 119 21.09 14.47 -16.87
CA GLN A 119 21.98 15.28 -16.07
C GLN A 119 21.99 14.82 -14.60
N GLY A 120 21.12 13.89 -14.24
CA GLY A 120 20.96 13.34 -12.90
C GLY A 120 20.10 14.19 -11.97
N HIS A 121 19.33 15.14 -12.50
CA HIS A 121 18.33 15.88 -11.72
C HIS A 121 17.05 15.06 -11.56
N ARG A 122 16.43 15.21 -10.40
CA ARG A 122 15.17 14.51 -10.10
C ARG A 122 13.98 15.38 -10.52
N GLN A 123 13.14 14.82 -11.38
CA GLN A 123 11.91 15.45 -11.85
C GLN A 123 10.68 14.77 -11.25
N ARG A 124 9.65 15.55 -10.98
CA ARG A 124 8.34 15.03 -10.53
C ARG A 124 7.49 14.65 -11.73
N LEU A 125 6.93 13.45 -11.71
CA LEU A 125 5.82 13.10 -12.58
C LEU A 125 4.50 13.52 -11.90
N HIS A 126 3.55 13.95 -12.71
CA HIS A 126 2.20 14.20 -12.21
C HIS A 126 1.52 12.88 -11.87
N GLN A 127 0.79 12.86 -10.77
CA GLN A 127 -0.09 11.76 -10.39
C GLN A 127 -1.38 12.29 -9.77
N GLU A 128 -2.44 11.51 -9.92
CA GLU A 128 -3.72 11.76 -9.27
C GLU A 128 -4.20 10.48 -8.61
N ASP A 129 -4.53 10.52 -7.31
CA ASP A 129 -5.27 9.43 -6.71
C ASP A 129 -6.69 9.34 -7.32
N PHE A 130 -7.37 8.21 -7.15
CA PHE A 130 -8.66 8.01 -7.81
C PHE A 130 -9.76 8.94 -7.28
N CYS A 131 -9.65 9.48 -6.06
CA CYS A 131 -10.56 10.54 -5.62
C CYS A 131 -10.29 11.81 -6.42
N GLN A 132 -9.03 12.23 -6.57
CA GLN A 132 -8.66 13.40 -7.39
C GLN A 132 -9.12 13.24 -8.84
N ALA A 133 -8.80 12.12 -9.47
CA ALA A 133 -9.15 11.84 -10.87
C ALA A 133 -10.67 11.74 -11.11
N LEU A 134 -11.45 11.43 -10.09
CA LEU A 134 -12.94 11.40 -10.14
C LEU A 134 -13.60 12.68 -9.61
N GLY A 135 -12.82 13.69 -9.19
CA GLY A 135 -13.33 14.93 -8.65
C GLY A 135 -14.02 14.81 -7.29
N VAL A 136 -13.60 13.81 -6.49
CA VAL A 136 -14.15 13.54 -5.15
C VAL A 136 -13.23 14.14 -4.10
N VAL A 137 -13.79 14.87 -3.15
CA VAL A 137 -13.03 15.50 -2.06
C VAL A 137 -12.39 14.44 -1.14
N PRO A 138 -11.20 14.72 -0.57
CA PRO A 138 -10.43 13.72 0.21
C PRO A 138 -11.18 13.12 1.38
N GLU A 139 -12.11 13.86 1.99
CA GLU A 139 -12.91 13.45 3.12
C GLU A 139 -13.89 12.33 2.76
N MET A 140 -14.34 12.28 1.51
CA MET A 140 -15.28 11.28 1.00
C MET A 140 -14.57 10.08 0.35
N LYS A 141 -13.47 9.62 0.91
CA LYS A 141 -12.68 8.53 0.33
C LYS A 141 -13.30 7.13 0.47
N TYR A 142 -14.23 6.96 1.40
CA TYR A 142 -14.90 5.69 1.67
C TYR A 142 -16.23 5.58 0.92
N GLN A 143 -16.47 4.43 0.30
CA GLN A 143 -17.70 4.21 -0.48
C GLN A 143 -18.99 4.39 0.35
N ASN A 144 -18.99 3.98 1.63
CA ASN A 144 -20.16 4.14 2.51
C ASN A 144 -20.42 5.59 2.93
N GLU A 145 -19.51 6.50 2.65
CA GLU A 145 -19.58 7.95 2.92
C GLU A 145 -19.81 8.76 1.63
N GLY A 146 -20.11 8.07 0.52
CA GLY A 146 -20.33 8.70 -0.79
C GLY A 146 -19.11 8.73 -1.69
N GLY A 147 -18.00 8.09 -1.29
CA GLY A 147 -16.79 7.97 -2.07
C GLY A 147 -16.92 6.97 -3.23
N PRO A 148 -15.87 6.87 -4.06
CA PRO A 148 -15.87 6.01 -5.22
C PRO A 148 -16.04 4.53 -4.87
N ASP A 149 -16.76 3.81 -5.71
CA ASP A 149 -16.83 2.35 -5.68
C ASP A 149 -15.84 1.70 -6.66
N LEU A 150 -15.72 0.37 -6.58
CA LEU A 150 -14.84 -0.38 -7.47
C LEU A 150 -15.25 -0.26 -8.95
N ALA A 151 -16.55 -0.16 -9.27
CA ALA A 151 -17.00 -0.02 -10.65
C ALA A 151 -16.51 1.31 -11.25
N GLN A 152 -16.60 2.41 -10.50
CA GLN A 152 -16.07 3.72 -10.89
C GLN A 152 -14.53 3.68 -11.04
N CYS A 153 -13.82 3.03 -10.11
CA CYS A 153 -12.36 2.87 -10.18
C CYS A 153 -11.93 2.12 -11.45
N PHE A 154 -12.60 1.01 -11.78
CA PHE A 154 -12.30 0.24 -13.00
C PHE A 154 -12.70 1.00 -14.27
N ALA A 155 -13.79 1.73 -14.27
CA ALA A 155 -14.21 2.58 -15.39
C ALA A 155 -13.19 3.70 -15.65
N LEU A 156 -12.66 4.33 -14.58
CA LEU A 156 -11.60 5.33 -14.65
C LEU A 156 -10.35 4.77 -15.32
N VAL A 157 -9.82 3.64 -14.84
CA VAL A 157 -8.60 3.04 -15.43
C VAL A 157 -8.83 2.65 -16.89
N ARG A 158 -10.01 2.11 -17.22
CA ARG A 158 -10.36 1.72 -18.59
C ARG A 158 -10.45 2.91 -19.54
N SER A 159 -10.97 4.04 -19.08
CA SER A 159 -11.11 5.26 -19.89
C SER A 159 -9.82 6.06 -20.00
N ALA A 160 -9.04 6.16 -18.93
CA ALA A 160 -7.87 7.03 -18.85
C ALA A 160 -6.59 6.41 -19.44
N THR A 161 -6.39 5.09 -19.30
CA THR A 161 -5.10 4.46 -19.63
C THR A 161 -5.05 3.90 -21.06
N ARG A 162 -3.86 3.88 -21.67
CA ARG A 162 -3.62 3.26 -23.00
C ARG A 162 -2.27 2.52 -23.01
N PRO A 163 -2.23 1.21 -23.34
CA PRO A 163 -3.39 0.30 -23.46
C PRO A 163 -4.06 0.05 -22.10
N SER A 164 -5.38 -0.03 -22.08
CA SER A 164 -6.11 -0.14 -20.81
C SER A 164 -6.16 -1.57 -20.25
N ALA A 165 -6.17 -2.59 -21.09
CA ALA A 165 -6.34 -3.98 -20.66
C ALA A 165 -5.31 -4.44 -19.61
N PRO A 166 -3.99 -4.21 -19.77
CA PRO A 166 -3.00 -4.57 -18.75
C PRO A 166 -3.22 -3.81 -17.44
N GLN A 167 -3.62 -2.54 -17.50
CA GLN A 167 -3.83 -1.70 -16.33
C GLN A 167 -5.07 -2.14 -15.53
N VAL A 168 -6.12 -2.53 -16.24
CA VAL A 168 -7.36 -3.08 -15.65
C VAL A 168 -7.10 -4.43 -14.98
N LEU A 169 -6.27 -5.29 -15.57
CA LEU A 169 -5.84 -6.56 -14.95
C LEU A 169 -5.00 -6.32 -13.69
N ARG A 170 -4.08 -5.36 -13.73
CA ARG A 170 -3.31 -4.97 -12.52
C ARG A 170 -4.21 -4.45 -11.41
N LEU A 171 -5.19 -3.63 -11.73
CA LEU A 171 -6.15 -3.16 -10.72
C LEU A 171 -6.95 -4.31 -10.13
N LEU A 172 -7.36 -5.30 -10.94
CA LEU A 172 -8.00 -6.52 -10.45
C LEU A 172 -7.12 -7.26 -9.44
N ASP A 173 -5.82 -7.41 -9.77
CA ASP A 173 -4.86 -8.06 -8.88
C ASP A 173 -4.70 -7.28 -7.57
N TYR A 174 -4.64 -5.96 -7.61
CA TYR A 174 -4.54 -5.11 -6.42
C TYR A 174 -5.75 -5.25 -5.51
N VAL A 175 -6.96 -5.26 -6.08
CA VAL A 175 -8.21 -5.46 -5.33
C VAL A 175 -8.25 -6.84 -4.67
N ILE A 176 -7.91 -7.90 -5.42
CA ILE A 176 -7.88 -9.27 -4.90
C ILE A 176 -6.82 -9.39 -3.79
N PHE A 177 -5.62 -8.88 -4.01
CA PHE A 177 -4.53 -8.94 -3.03
C PHE A 177 -4.91 -8.23 -1.73
N ASN A 178 -5.40 -7.00 -1.79
CA ASN A 178 -5.85 -6.26 -0.60
C ASN A 178 -6.95 -7.03 0.17
N ALA A 179 -7.88 -7.65 -0.54
CA ALA A 179 -8.91 -8.48 0.09
C ALA A 179 -8.31 -9.71 0.79
N LEU A 180 -7.38 -10.40 0.14
CA LEU A 180 -6.79 -11.65 0.66
C LEU A 180 -5.88 -11.43 1.86
N ILE A 181 -5.18 -10.31 1.95
CA ILE A 181 -4.35 -9.95 3.11
C ILE A 181 -5.16 -9.28 4.22
N GLY A 182 -6.45 -9.02 4.02
CA GLY A 182 -7.30 -8.34 5.00
C GLY A 182 -7.01 -6.84 5.12
N ASN A 183 -6.66 -6.17 4.03
CA ASN A 183 -6.60 -4.71 4.02
C ASN A 183 -8.02 -4.14 3.84
N HIS A 184 -8.65 -3.79 4.95
CA HIS A 184 -10.00 -3.19 4.93
C HIS A 184 -9.98 -1.69 4.60
N ASP A 185 -8.82 -1.03 4.67
CA ASP A 185 -8.67 0.41 4.41
C ASP A 185 -8.27 0.72 2.95
N ALA A 186 -8.36 -0.25 2.04
CA ALA A 186 -8.07 -0.05 0.61
C ALA A 186 -9.17 0.81 -0.05
N HIS A 187 -9.09 2.13 0.15
CA HIS A 187 -10.01 3.11 -0.41
C HIS A 187 -9.49 3.71 -1.73
N ALA A 188 -10.30 4.55 -2.40
CA ALA A 188 -9.97 5.11 -3.70
C ALA A 188 -8.66 5.93 -3.72
N LYS A 189 -8.23 6.53 -2.61
CA LYS A 189 -6.95 7.25 -2.51
C LYS A 189 -5.71 6.33 -2.45
N ASN A 190 -5.88 5.01 -2.26
CA ASN A 190 -4.78 4.04 -2.30
C ASN A 190 -4.50 3.51 -3.72
N PHE A 191 -5.15 4.09 -4.72
CA PHE A 191 -4.92 3.83 -6.14
C PHE A 191 -4.72 5.16 -6.86
N ALA A 192 -3.78 5.21 -7.82
CA ALA A 192 -3.48 6.43 -8.53
C ALA A 192 -3.23 6.19 -10.03
N LEU A 193 -3.43 7.24 -10.81
CA LEU A 193 -2.95 7.36 -12.18
C LEU A 193 -1.62 8.10 -12.16
N LEU A 194 -0.62 7.55 -12.87
CA LEU A 194 0.71 8.14 -13.04
C LEU A 194 0.87 8.62 -14.49
N TYR A 195 1.20 9.89 -14.65
CA TYR A 195 1.35 10.55 -15.95
C TYR A 195 2.83 10.52 -16.39
N SER A 196 3.29 9.35 -16.83
CA SER A 196 4.69 9.12 -17.24
C SER A 196 4.92 9.13 -18.74
N GLY A 197 3.88 9.37 -19.55
CA GLY A 197 3.96 9.33 -21.01
C GLY A 197 2.75 10.01 -21.68
N LYS A 198 2.44 9.62 -22.93
CA LYS A 198 1.32 10.18 -23.70
C LYS A 198 -0.06 9.91 -23.08
N ALA A 199 -0.18 8.83 -22.34
CA ALA A 199 -1.37 8.48 -21.58
C ALA A 199 -0.95 8.04 -20.17
N PRO A 200 -1.77 8.27 -19.14
CA PRO A 200 -1.48 7.78 -17.80
C PRO A 200 -1.51 6.25 -17.74
N VAL A 201 -0.83 5.72 -16.75
CA VAL A 201 -0.84 4.30 -16.38
C VAL A 201 -1.32 4.16 -14.94
N LEU A 202 -1.74 2.97 -14.55
CA LEU A 202 -2.00 2.68 -13.13
C LEU A 202 -0.66 2.77 -12.38
N ALA A 203 -0.63 3.54 -11.30
CA ALA A 203 0.55 3.65 -10.44
C ALA A 203 0.92 2.29 -9.81
N PRO A 204 2.16 2.09 -9.35
CA PRO A 204 2.51 0.96 -8.50
C PRO A 204 1.58 0.85 -7.28
N LEU A 205 1.38 -0.35 -6.74
CA LEU A 205 0.66 -0.56 -5.50
C LEU A 205 1.40 0.10 -4.34
N TYR A 206 0.71 0.81 -3.48
CA TYR A 206 1.27 1.48 -2.31
C TYR A 206 0.28 1.44 -1.13
N ASP A 207 0.76 1.79 0.07
CA ASP A 207 -0.07 1.95 1.26
C ASP A 207 -0.92 0.70 1.56
N THR A 208 -0.25 -0.45 1.54
CA THR A 208 -0.92 -1.75 1.66
C THR A 208 -0.45 -2.46 2.93
N LEU A 209 -1.41 -2.71 3.83
CA LEU A 209 -1.18 -3.39 5.11
C LEU A 209 -2.40 -4.22 5.50
N SER A 210 -2.21 -5.23 6.35
CA SER A 210 -3.31 -6.03 6.89
C SER A 210 -3.96 -5.34 8.07
N THR A 211 -5.10 -4.67 7.86
CA THR A 211 -5.85 -4.04 8.97
C THR A 211 -6.68 -5.04 9.75
N ALA A 212 -7.00 -6.19 9.16
CA ALA A 212 -7.81 -7.24 9.77
C ALA A 212 -7.15 -7.90 11.00
N VAL A 213 -5.81 -7.80 11.12
CA VAL A 213 -5.09 -8.32 12.31
C VAL A 213 -5.27 -7.46 13.57
N TYR A 214 -5.85 -6.27 13.42
CA TYR A 214 -6.12 -5.37 14.54
C TYR A 214 -7.60 -5.38 14.92
N PRO A 215 -7.99 -6.06 16.01
CA PRO A 215 -9.40 -6.17 16.42
C PRO A 215 -10.07 -4.83 16.73
N THR A 216 -9.27 -3.81 17.09
CA THR A 216 -9.73 -2.47 17.41
C THR A 216 -10.11 -1.64 16.18
N LEU A 217 -9.64 -2.06 14.98
CA LEU A 217 -9.97 -1.38 13.74
C LEU A 217 -11.27 -1.90 13.12
N THR A 218 -11.87 -1.08 12.27
CA THR A 218 -13.10 -1.47 11.57
C THR A 218 -12.90 -2.71 10.70
N GLN A 219 -13.86 -3.64 10.76
CA GLN A 219 -13.88 -4.82 9.91
C GLN A 219 -14.62 -4.58 8.58
N LYS A 220 -15.06 -3.33 8.32
CA LYS A 220 -15.68 -2.94 7.06
C LYS A 220 -14.60 -2.55 6.05
N MET A 221 -14.65 -3.13 4.88
CA MET A 221 -13.84 -2.71 3.74
C MET A 221 -14.25 -1.31 3.27
N ALA A 222 -13.29 -0.51 2.86
CA ALA A 222 -13.52 0.83 2.33
C ALA A 222 -14.39 0.83 1.06
N MET A 223 -14.27 -0.21 0.24
CA MET A 223 -15.08 -0.45 -0.96
C MET A 223 -15.67 -1.87 -0.92
N LYS A 224 -16.92 -2.01 -1.33
CA LYS A 224 -17.65 -3.29 -1.36
C LYS A 224 -17.07 -4.26 -2.38
N ILE A 225 -17.07 -5.56 -2.04
CA ILE A 225 -16.96 -6.63 -3.01
C ILE A 225 -18.37 -7.18 -3.26
N GLY A 226 -18.89 -6.98 -4.47
CA GLY A 226 -20.29 -7.19 -4.77
C GLY A 226 -21.19 -6.32 -3.89
N SER A 227 -22.00 -6.95 -3.04
CA SER A 227 -22.90 -6.22 -2.12
C SER A 227 -22.38 -6.15 -0.69
N LYS A 228 -21.14 -6.60 -0.39
CA LYS A 228 -20.64 -6.81 0.98
C LYS A 228 -19.50 -5.90 1.36
N TYR A 229 -19.60 -5.25 2.54
CA TYR A 229 -18.53 -4.49 3.16
C TYR A 229 -17.63 -5.34 4.07
N LYS A 230 -18.14 -6.43 4.67
CA LYS A 230 -17.33 -7.30 5.52
C LYS A 230 -16.80 -8.46 4.71
N PHE A 231 -15.47 -8.64 4.69
CA PHE A 231 -14.85 -9.73 3.92
C PHE A 231 -15.31 -11.12 4.38
N SER A 232 -15.58 -11.29 5.67
CA SER A 232 -16.14 -12.54 6.22
C SER A 232 -17.50 -12.93 5.63
N GLU A 233 -18.25 -11.96 5.07
CA GLU A 233 -19.54 -12.17 4.41
C GLU A 233 -19.42 -12.33 2.89
N VAL A 234 -18.22 -12.17 2.33
CA VAL A 234 -17.99 -12.31 0.89
C VAL A 234 -17.96 -13.80 0.51
N HIS A 235 -18.90 -14.19 -0.35
CA HIS A 235 -18.99 -15.53 -0.94
C HIS A 235 -18.72 -15.48 -2.44
N ALA A 236 -18.64 -16.64 -3.10
CA ALA A 236 -18.43 -16.76 -4.53
C ALA A 236 -19.35 -15.86 -5.37
N ARG A 237 -20.65 -15.84 -5.04
CA ARG A 237 -21.64 -15.00 -5.72
C ARG A 237 -21.33 -13.50 -5.66
N HIS A 238 -20.69 -13.01 -4.58
CA HIS A 238 -20.33 -11.59 -4.43
C HIS A 238 -19.12 -11.23 -5.29
N TRP A 239 -18.19 -12.17 -5.44
CA TRP A 239 -17.09 -12.03 -6.39
C TRP A 239 -17.59 -12.08 -7.84
N GLU A 240 -18.61 -12.89 -8.13
CA GLU A 240 -19.24 -12.92 -9.45
C GLU A 240 -19.95 -11.59 -9.75
N GLN A 241 -20.71 -11.04 -8.78
CA GLN A 241 -21.34 -9.72 -8.89
C GLN A 241 -20.29 -8.62 -9.11
N PHE A 242 -19.18 -8.66 -8.33
CA PHE A 242 -18.07 -7.74 -8.52
C PHE A 242 -17.50 -7.84 -9.93
N ALA A 243 -17.18 -9.06 -10.40
CA ALA A 243 -16.60 -9.29 -11.72
C ALA A 243 -17.46 -8.68 -12.84
N GLU A 244 -18.76 -9.00 -12.83
CA GLU A 244 -19.72 -8.46 -13.80
C GLU A 244 -19.81 -6.93 -13.72
N GLY A 245 -19.87 -6.38 -12.50
CA GLY A 245 -19.94 -4.94 -12.27
C GLY A 245 -18.71 -4.15 -12.76
N VAL A 246 -17.54 -4.81 -12.83
CA VAL A 246 -16.29 -4.20 -13.32
C VAL A 246 -15.86 -4.69 -14.71
N GLY A 247 -16.74 -5.42 -15.42
CA GLY A 247 -16.56 -5.79 -16.82
C GLY A 247 -15.64 -6.98 -17.05
N PHE A 248 -15.54 -7.91 -16.10
CA PHE A 248 -14.94 -9.24 -16.27
C PHE A 248 -15.99 -10.32 -16.36
N THR A 249 -15.68 -11.42 -17.02
CA THR A 249 -16.48 -12.63 -16.87
C THR A 249 -16.25 -13.28 -15.51
N LYS A 250 -17.26 -13.98 -14.99
CA LYS A 250 -17.16 -14.75 -13.74
C LYS A 250 -15.96 -15.70 -13.76
N GLY A 251 -15.74 -16.37 -14.91
CA GLY A 251 -14.64 -17.30 -15.08
C GLY A 251 -13.25 -16.64 -15.02
N GLN A 252 -13.08 -15.45 -15.61
CA GLN A 252 -11.82 -14.71 -15.56
C GLN A 252 -11.47 -14.31 -14.12
N ALA A 253 -12.41 -13.68 -13.41
CA ALA A 253 -12.21 -13.27 -12.02
C ALA A 253 -11.97 -14.47 -11.10
N LYS A 254 -12.81 -15.53 -11.21
CA LYS A 254 -12.65 -16.76 -10.43
C LYS A 254 -11.25 -17.36 -10.60
N ARG A 255 -10.78 -17.52 -11.84
CA ARG A 255 -9.46 -18.05 -12.11
C ARG A 255 -8.38 -17.22 -11.43
N ARG A 256 -8.42 -15.90 -11.59
CA ARG A 256 -7.39 -15.00 -11.01
C ARG A 256 -7.40 -14.99 -9.49
N ILE A 257 -8.57 -14.98 -8.86
CA ILE A 257 -8.72 -15.08 -7.41
C ILE A 257 -8.10 -16.39 -6.90
N LEU A 258 -8.41 -17.53 -7.56
CA LEU A 258 -7.87 -18.83 -7.15
C LEU A 258 -6.35 -18.92 -7.34
N GLU A 259 -5.79 -18.35 -8.41
CA GLU A 259 -4.36 -18.28 -8.64
C GLU A 259 -3.65 -17.54 -7.51
N LEU A 260 -4.09 -16.32 -7.19
CA LEU A 260 -3.50 -15.51 -6.13
C LEU A 260 -3.70 -16.15 -4.75
N ALA A 261 -4.91 -16.65 -4.45
CA ALA A 261 -5.21 -17.29 -3.18
C ALA A 261 -4.42 -18.60 -2.94
N LYS A 262 -4.05 -19.31 -4.00
CA LYS A 262 -3.21 -20.52 -3.93
C LYS A 262 -1.73 -20.17 -3.67
N LEU A 263 -1.25 -19.12 -4.32
CA LEU A 263 0.16 -18.72 -4.24
C LEU A 263 0.49 -18.00 -2.94
N LEU A 264 -0.44 -17.19 -2.44
CA LEU A 264 -0.23 -16.26 -1.34
C LEU A 264 0.28 -16.90 -0.05
N PRO A 265 -0.31 -18.00 0.50
CA PRO A 265 0.14 -18.58 1.78
C PRO A 265 1.58 -19.08 1.73
N THR A 266 1.96 -19.75 0.65
CA THR A 266 3.32 -20.30 0.48
C THR A 266 4.34 -19.17 0.35
N THR A 267 4.00 -18.12 -0.42
CA THR A 267 4.85 -16.95 -0.60
C THR A 267 5.02 -16.17 0.70
N ALA A 268 3.94 -15.96 1.44
CA ALA A 268 3.96 -15.26 2.73
C ALA A 268 4.82 -16.03 3.77
N ARG A 269 4.67 -17.35 3.85
CA ARG A 269 5.49 -18.16 4.76
C ARG A 269 6.96 -18.16 4.38
N LYS A 270 7.28 -18.28 3.08
CA LYS A 270 8.65 -18.19 2.59
C LYS A 270 9.28 -16.83 2.92
N LEU A 271 8.55 -15.75 2.71
CA LEU A 271 9.00 -14.39 3.00
C LEU A 271 9.25 -14.18 4.49
N GLN A 272 8.36 -14.66 5.36
CA GLN A 272 8.51 -14.60 6.80
C GLN A 272 9.77 -15.30 7.29
N LEU A 273 10.10 -16.46 6.72
CA LEU A 273 11.23 -17.29 7.13
C LEU A 273 12.57 -16.82 6.54
N ALA A 274 12.58 -15.80 5.68
CA ALA A 274 13.78 -15.23 5.08
C ALA A 274 14.49 -14.29 6.08
N PRO A 275 15.65 -14.68 6.68
CA PRO A 275 16.26 -13.90 7.75
C PRO A 275 16.70 -12.51 7.31
N GLU A 276 17.11 -12.36 6.05
CA GLU A 276 17.55 -11.10 5.45
C GLU A 276 16.43 -10.07 5.29
N ARG A 277 15.18 -10.48 5.44
CA ARG A 277 14.01 -9.61 5.35
C ARG A 277 13.58 -9.02 6.69
N GLY A 278 14.07 -9.58 7.82
CA GLY A 278 13.79 -9.04 9.16
C GLY A 278 12.37 -9.31 9.69
N PHE A 279 11.65 -10.29 9.13
CA PHE A 279 10.28 -10.63 9.54
C PHE A 279 10.19 -11.86 10.47
N VAL A 280 11.29 -12.53 10.70
CA VAL A 280 11.34 -13.75 11.52
C VAL A 280 10.95 -13.44 12.96
N GLY A 281 10.01 -14.23 13.51
CA GLY A 281 9.59 -14.11 14.91
C GLY A 281 8.72 -12.89 15.24
N ASN A 282 8.33 -12.09 14.25
CA ASN A 282 7.45 -10.95 14.51
C ASN A 282 5.99 -11.39 14.66
N ALA A 283 5.35 -10.97 15.75
CA ALA A 283 3.99 -11.38 16.10
C ALA A 283 2.93 -10.93 15.09
N VAL A 284 3.04 -9.71 14.57
CA VAL A 284 2.08 -9.19 13.57
C VAL A 284 2.20 -9.96 12.25
N VAL A 285 3.42 -10.30 11.84
CA VAL A 285 3.65 -11.13 10.65
C VAL A 285 3.09 -12.54 10.82
N GLU A 286 3.20 -13.15 12.00
CA GLU A 286 2.55 -14.44 12.30
C GLU A 286 1.02 -14.36 12.21
N GLN A 287 0.43 -13.27 12.72
CA GLN A 287 -1.02 -13.04 12.62
C GLN A 287 -1.46 -12.88 11.16
N ILE A 288 -0.70 -12.13 10.35
CA ILE A 288 -0.98 -11.98 8.92
C ILE A 288 -0.90 -13.33 8.20
N ASN A 289 0.15 -14.14 8.48
CA ASN A 289 0.28 -15.47 7.90
C ASN A 289 -0.87 -16.40 8.31
N THR A 290 -1.29 -16.32 9.56
CA THR A 290 -2.45 -17.07 10.07
C THR A 290 -3.72 -16.65 9.34
N LEU A 291 -3.97 -15.33 9.22
CA LEU A 291 -5.10 -14.80 8.47
C LEU A 291 -5.10 -15.28 7.01
N ILE A 292 -3.97 -15.18 6.32
CA ILE A 292 -3.81 -15.62 4.93
C ILE A 292 -4.05 -17.12 4.79
N HIS A 293 -3.53 -17.92 5.71
CA HIS A 293 -3.67 -19.37 5.68
C HIS A 293 -5.14 -19.82 5.87
N TYR A 294 -5.83 -19.15 6.79
CA TYR A 294 -7.25 -19.44 7.10
C TYR A 294 -8.21 -18.57 6.28
N CYS A 295 -7.72 -17.64 5.45
CA CYS A 295 -8.58 -16.83 4.57
C CYS A 295 -9.28 -17.78 3.60
N PRO A 296 -10.56 -18.15 3.83
CA PRO A 296 -11.28 -18.98 2.90
C PRO A 296 -11.73 -18.05 1.78
N VAL A 297 -11.04 -18.04 0.67
CA VAL A 297 -11.75 -17.76 -0.57
C VAL A 297 -12.78 -18.89 -0.67
N LYS A 298 -14.02 -18.61 -0.26
CA LYS A 298 -15.13 -19.58 -0.30
C LYS A 298 -15.50 -19.97 -1.73
N TYR A 299 -14.50 -20.01 -2.61
CA TYR A 299 -14.49 -20.62 -3.93
C TYR A 299 -14.02 -22.07 -3.89
N ARG A 300 -13.53 -22.57 -2.75
CA ARG A 300 -13.17 -23.97 -2.68
C ARG A 300 -14.45 -24.82 -2.82
N THR A 301 -14.54 -25.44 -3.97
CA THR A 301 -15.36 -26.62 -4.24
C THR A 301 -15.51 -27.51 -3.00
N ASN A 302 -16.68 -28.13 -2.87
CA ASN A 302 -17.21 -29.03 -1.88
C ASN A 302 -16.32 -30.16 -1.33
N SER A 303 -15.04 -29.96 -1.12
CA SER A 303 -14.17 -30.93 -0.49
C SER A 303 -13.23 -30.27 0.50
N ILE A 304 -13.44 -30.60 1.76
CA ILE A 304 -12.72 -30.27 2.98
C ILE A 304 -13.29 -29.02 3.70
N GLY A 305 -14.14 -29.30 4.66
CA GLY A 305 -14.70 -28.32 5.59
C GLY A 305 -13.61 -27.79 6.53
N TYR A 306 -13.46 -26.47 6.55
CA TYR A 306 -12.89 -25.79 7.68
C TYR A 306 -13.94 -24.81 8.21
N ARG A 307 -14.43 -25.12 9.42
CA ARG A 307 -15.30 -24.26 10.23
C ARG A 307 -14.43 -23.20 10.91
N TRP A 308 -14.82 -21.94 10.78
CA TRP A 308 -14.42 -20.91 11.73
C TRP A 308 -15.04 -21.26 13.09
N GLN A 309 -14.23 -21.48 14.10
CA GLN A 309 -14.67 -21.32 15.47
C GLN A 309 -14.19 -19.94 15.92
N ALA A 310 -15.16 -19.06 16.20
CA ALA A 310 -14.93 -17.86 16.98
C ALA A 310 -14.61 -18.30 18.40
N GLY A 311 -13.45 -17.96 18.88
CA GLY A 311 -13.06 -17.95 20.28
C GLY A 311 -13.01 -16.52 20.75
#